data_ca3cd996ae6d0d8b9d44cdf11505453c
#
_entry.id   ca3cd996ae6d0d8b9d44cdf11505453c
#
_cell.length_a   1.000
_cell.length_b   1.000
_cell.length_c   1.000
_cell.angle_alpha   90.00
_cell.angle_beta   90.00
_cell.angle_gamma   90.00
#
_symmetry.space_group_name_H-M   'P 1'
#
loop_
_entity.id
_entity.type
_entity.pdbx_description
1 polymer ?
#
loop_
_entity_poly.entity_id
_entity_poly.type
_entity_poly.pdbx_seq_one_letter_code
_entity_poly.pdbx_strand_id
1 'polypeptide(L)'
;MVLLDYKLLHALSVVLNEQSFDKAASVLTITQSAVSQRIKSLEKIIGQPVLIRAQPIVATAIGKKLLGHYQQVKLLEQDIIPDISGNKKHETITANIASNADSLATWLIAAIGDVSHQYNLAVNFRLADENRTINYLKDGEVFGAISAYEHALPGCTLEKLGDMHYLLVAAPSFIASYFPEGINKQTLARTPAVAYDQKDDMHIKYIEQTFGLKGGSYPCHTVRSSEAFVNFAKQGLAYCLIPNLQIQTELASGELINLMPENPIIRTLYWHHWVLLKGVFKQLSSAIISRAQYALNNQ
;
A
#
# COMPACT_ATOMS: atom_id res chain seq x y z
N MET A 1 -10.52 13.52 33.60
CA MET A 1 -10.70 13.09 32.20
C MET A 1 -9.97 14.09 31.30
N VAL A 2 -8.95 13.68 30.55
CA VAL A 2 -8.23 14.57 29.60
C VAL A 2 -9.10 14.67 28.34
N LEU A 3 -9.65 15.84 28.05
CA LEU A 3 -10.32 16.11 26.79
C LEU A 3 -9.25 16.54 25.76
N LEU A 4 -9.19 15.85 24.63
CA LEU A 4 -8.31 16.21 23.53
C LEU A 4 -8.88 17.43 22.78
N ASP A 5 -8.06 18.46 22.61
CA ASP A 5 -8.42 19.61 21.76
C ASP A 5 -8.07 19.30 20.30
N TYR A 6 -9.08 19.18 19.44
CA TYR A 6 -8.90 18.83 18.01
C TYR A 6 -8.15 19.89 17.21
N LYS A 7 -8.12 21.17 17.66
CA LYS A 7 -7.27 22.20 17.03
C LYS A 7 -5.77 21.89 17.19
N LEU A 8 -5.40 21.25 18.31
CA LEU A 8 -4.03 20.84 18.57
C LEU A 8 -3.66 19.60 17.74
N LEU A 9 -4.58 18.64 17.61
CA LEU A 9 -4.43 17.46 16.77
C LEU A 9 -4.37 17.82 15.29
N HIS A 10 -5.17 18.79 14.84
CA HIS A 10 -5.10 19.33 13.49
C HIS A 10 -3.73 19.95 13.21
N ALA A 11 -3.20 20.75 14.14
CA ALA A 11 -1.86 21.33 13.98
C ALA A 11 -0.78 20.23 13.88
N LEU A 12 -0.87 19.16 14.67
CA LEU A 12 0.03 18.00 14.55
C LEU A 12 -0.05 17.36 13.17
N SER A 13 -1.26 17.12 12.67
CA SER A 13 -1.49 16.53 11.34
C SER A 13 -0.89 17.38 10.22
N VAL A 14 -1.12 18.70 10.24
CA VAL A 14 -0.62 19.61 9.20
C VAL A 14 0.91 19.75 9.25
N VAL A 15 1.53 19.82 10.43
CA VAL A 15 3.00 19.86 10.57
C VAL A 15 3.65 18.60 9.98
N LEU A 16 3.06 17.43 10.22
CA LEU A 16 3.57 16.17 9.69
C LEU A 16 3.40 16.06 8.16
N ASN A 17 2.29 16.55 7.61
CA ASN A 17 2.04 16.54 6.17
C ASN A 17 2.97 17.52 5.44
N GLU A 18 3.11 18.74 5.95
CA GLU A 18 3.90 19.81 5.33
C GLU A 18 5.41 19.67 5.60
N GLN A 19 5.82 18.84 6.54
CA GLN A 19 7.22 18.66 6.96
C GLN A 19 7.90 19.99 7.34
N SER A 20 7.11 21.02 7.72
CA SER A 20 7.56 22.38 8.01
C SER A 20 6.55 23.12 8.89
N PHE A 21 7.03 23.76 9.94
CA PHE A 21 6.20 24.62 10.79
C PHE A 21 5.72 25.88 10.05
N ASP A 22 6.55 26.43 9.16
CA ASP A 22 6.19 27.62 8.39
C ASP A 22 5.14 27.33 7.33
N LYS A 23 5.27 26.21 6.58
CA LYS A 23 4.23 25.77 5.64
C LYS A 23 2.94 25.43 6.37
N ALA A 24 3.04 24.74 7.52
CA ALA A 24 1.87 24.44 8.35
C ALA A 24 1.16 25.71 8.84
N ALA A 25 1.90 26.77 9.16
CA ALA A 25 1.35 28.06 9.53
C ALA A 25 0.52 28.68 8.40
N SER A 26 1.06 28.63 7.16
CA SER A 26 0.36 29.10 5.97
C SER A 26 -0.94 28.30 5.72
N VAL A 27 -0.90 26.97 5.79
CA VAL A 27 -2.07 26.09 5.61
C VAL A 27 -3.13 26.37 6.69
N LEU A 28 -2.71 26.56 7.93
CA LEU A 28 -3.62 26.81 9.07
C LEU A 28 -4.06 28.28 9.19
N THR A 29 -3.54 29.19 8.33
CA THR A 29 -3.81 30.63 8.38
C THR A 29 -3.53 31.27 9.75
N ILE A 30 -2.43 30.84 10.40
CA ILE A 30 -1.95 31.38 11.68
C ILE A 30 -0.44 31.62 11.61
N THR A 31 0.15 32.19 12.65
CA THR A 31 1.61 32.39 12.70
C THR A 31 2.34 31.10 13.03
N GLN A 32 3.62 30.97 12.61
CA GLN A 32 4.48 29.85 12.94
C GLN A 32 4.65 29.67 14.48
N SER A 33 4.69 30.79 15.22
CA SER A 33 4.73 30.76 16.67
C SER A 33 3.44 30.14 17.27
N ALA A 34 2.27 30.41 16.68
CA ALA A 34 1.01 29.83 17.10
C ALA A 34 0.96 28.32 16.81
N VAL A 35 1.49 27.85 15.69
CA VAL A 35 1.64 26.41 15.39
C VAL A 35 2.54 25.76 16.45
N SER A 36 3.73 26.33 16.71
CA SER A 36 4.64 25.85 17.74
C SER A 36 3.98 25.79 19.11
N GLN A 37 3.19 26.80 19.46
CA GLN A 37 2.45 26.83 20.74
C GLN A 37 1.39 25.73 20.83
N ARG A 38 0.65 25.46 19.74
CA ARG A 38 -0.31 24.35 19.68
C ARG A 38 0.36 23.01 19.93
N ILE A 39 1.50 22.73 19.27
CA ILE A 39 2.26 21.50 19.49
C ILE A 39 2.76 21.39 20.94
N LYS A 40 3.36 22.46 21.49
CA LYS A 40 3.78 22.48 22.89
C LYS A 40 2.61 22.26 23.87
N SER A 41 1.44 22.83 23.59
CA SER A 41 0.24 22.63 24.41
C SER A 41 -0.23 21.18 24.37
N LEU A 42 -0.22 20.54 23.18
CA LEU A 42 -0.51 19.12 23.03
C LEU A 42 0.48 18.27 23.84
N GLU A 43 1.79 18.52 23.69
CA GLU A 43 2.86 17.81 24.43
C GLU A 43 2.70 17.99 25.96
N LYS A 44 2.29 19.17 26.41
CA LYS A 44 2.01 19.43 27.84
C LYS A 44 0.81 18.61 28.34
N ILE A 45 -0.26 18.50 27.56
CA ILE A 45 -1.46 17.71 27.91
C ILE A 45 -1.13 16.22 27.96
N ILE A 46 -0.33 15.74 27.01
CA ILE A 46 0.05 14.32 26.88
C ILE A 46 1.18 13.94 27.86
N GLY A 47 1.99 14.91 28.31
CA GLY A 47 3.11 14.70 29.21
C GLY A 47 4.40 14.17 28.52
N GLN A 48 4.43 14.11 27.19
CA GLN A 48 5.60 13.65 26.42
C GLN A 48 5.59 14.24 24.99
N PRO A 49 6.77 14.27 24.31
CA PRO A 49 6.87 14.76 22.94
C PRO A 49 5.99 13.96 21.97
N VAL A 50 5.31 14.67 21.06
CA VAL A 50 4.50 14.06 19.98
C VAL A 50 5.21 14.08 18.63
N LEU A 51 6.27 14.90 18.48
CA LEU A 51 7.10 15.02 17.29
C LEU A 51 8.59 14.85 17.62
N ILE A 52 9.33 14.26 16.68
CA ILE A 52 10.78 14.31 16.59
C ILE A 52 11.09 15.38 15.55
N ARG A 53 11.76 16.48 16.01
CA ARG A 53 12.08 17.66 15.19
C ARG A 53 13.39 17.46 14.40
N ALA A 54 13.51 16.30 13.73
CA ALA A 54 14.60 16.01 12.79
C ALA A 54 14.18 16.37 11.36
N GLN A 55 15.06 16.18 10.40
CA GLN A 55 14.75 16.24 8.98
C GLN A 55 14.79 14.79 8.41
N PRO A 56 13.67 14.23 8.00
CA PRO A 56 12.29 14.75 8.03
C PRO A 56 11.66 14.81 9.44
N ILE A 57 10.66 15.68 9.66
CA ILE A 57 9.87 15.71 10.90
C ILE A 57 9.03 14.43 10.98
N VAL A 58 9.16 13.67 12.07
CA VAL A 58 8.43 12.43 12.26
C VAL A 58 7.63 12.42 13.56
N ALA A 59 6.50 11.71 13.56
CA ALA A 59 5.71 11.52 14.77
C ALA A 59 6.40 10.50 15.71
N THR A 60 6.35 10.75 17.02
CA THR A 60 6.67 9.74 18.03
C THR A 60 5.59 8.64 18.05
N ALA A 61 5.83 7.55 18.78
CA ALA A 61 4.84 6.49 18.92
C ALA A 61 3.48 6.99 19.44
N ILE A 62 3.50 7.94 20.40
CA ILE A 62 2.27 8.56 20.89
C ILE A 62 1.69 9.55 19.88
N GLY A 63 2.55 10.30 19.16
CA GLY A 63 2.13 11.18 18.08
C GLY A 63 1.38 10.43 16.98
N LYS A 64 1.85 9.24 16.58
CA LYS A 64 1.16 8.36 15.61
C LYS A 64 -0.21 7.91 16.11
N LYS A 65 -0.33 7.50 17.38
CA LYS A 65 -1.63 7.14 17.98
C LYS A 65 -2.63 8.30 17.96
N LEU A 66 -2.15 9.50 18.29
CA LEU A 66 -2.99 10.72 18.28
C LEU A 66 -3.41 11.10 16.85
N LEU A 67 -2.48 10.96 15.90
CA LEU A 67 -2.78 11.18 14.47
C LEU A 67 -3.83 10.21 13.97
N GLY A 68 -3.67 8.91 14.27
CA GLY A 68 -4.65 7.87 13.91
C GLY A 68 -6.04 8.17 14.47
N HIS A 69 -6.12 8.54 15.76
CA HIS A 69 -7.38 8.95 16.38
C HIS A 69 -7.99 10.19 15.67
N TYR A 70 -7.16 11.20 15.40
CA TYR A 70 -7.62 12.41 14.70
C TYR A 70 -8.16 12.10 13.30
N GLN A 71 -7.48 11.24 12.54
CA GLN A 71 -7.93 10.85 11.21
C GLN A 71 -9.25 10.07 11.23
N GLN A 72 -9.45 9.19 12.23
CA GLN A 72 -10.73 8.49 12.41
C GLN A 72 -11.88 9.45 12.69
N VAL A 73 -11.67 10.43 13.57
CA VAL A 73 -12.71 11.45 13.86
C VAL A 73 -12.98 12.30 12.63
N LYS A 74 -11.94 12.76 11.93
CA LYS A 74 -12.10 13.52 10.68
C LYS A 74 -12.92 12.75 9.64
N LEU A 75 -12.72 11.45 9.53
CA LEU A 75 -13.47 10.60 8.61
C LEU A 75 -14.96 10.53 9.00
N LEU A 76 -15.27 10.45 10.30
CA LEU A 76 -16.65 10.49 10.79
C LEU A 76 -17.30 11.87 10.57
N GLU A 77 -16.55 12.96 10.71
CA GLU A 77 -17.01 14.32 10.43
C GLU A 77 -17.32 14.52 8.95
N GLN A 78 -16.46 14.01 8.04
CA GLN A 78 -16.68 14.09 6.59
C GLN A 78 -17.99 13.43 6.13
N ASP A 79 -18.48 12.45 6.86
CA ASP A 79 -19.75 11.79 6.57
C ASP A 79 -20.99 12.65 7.01
N ILE A 80 -20.83 13.48 8.02
CA ILE A 80 -21.90 14.29 8.61
C ILE A 80 -21.99 15.71 8.01
N ILE A 81 -20.84 16.29 7.64
CA ILE A 81 -20.75 17.69 7.15
C ILE A 81 -21.66 17.95 5.94
N PRO A 82 -21.76 17.07 4.91
CA PRO A 82 -22.65 17.29 3.78
C PRO A 82 -24.14 17.39 4.16
N ASP A 83 -24.54 16.67 5.21
CA ASP A 83 -25.92 16.69 5.68
C ASP A 83 -26.26 17.98 6.46
N ILE A 84 -25.27 18.55 7.14
CA ILE A 84 -25.41 19.80 7.91
C ILE A 84 -25.30 21.03 7.03
N SER A 85 -24.37 21.04 6.06
CA SER A 85 -24.06 22.22 5.23
C SER A 85 -25.04 22.41 4.06
N GLY A 86 -25.86 21.42 3.73
CA GLY A 86 -26.77 21.45 2.57
C GLY A 86 -26.06 21.43 1.21
N ASN A 87 -24.73 21.47 1.19
CA ASN A 87 -23.88 21.54 -0.01
C ASN A 87 -23.32 20.15 -0.36
N LYS A 88 -24.17 19.27 -0.88
CA LYS A 88 -23.80 17.86 -1.18
C LYS A 88 -22.90 17.63 -2.40
N LYS A 89 -22.57 18.64 -3.19
CA LYS A 89 -22.06 18.39 -4.56
C LYS A 89 -20.63 18.87 -4.89
N HIS A 90 -19.92 19.58 -4.03
CA HIS A 90 -18.64 20.21 -4.47
C HIS A 90 -17.38 19.94 -3.63
N GLU A 91 -17.48 19.32 -2.49
CA GLU A 91 -16.27 19.00 -1.72
C GLU A 91 -15.66 17.66 -2.19
N THR A 92 -14.36 17.70 -2.51
CA THR A 92 -13.60 16.48 -2.84
C THR A 92 -13.39 15.67 -1.57
N ILE A 93 -13.91 14.44 -1.55
CA ILE A 93 -13.66 13.49 -0.48
C ILE A 93 -12.31 12.83 -0.75
N THR A 94 -11.39 12.87 0.21
CA THR A 94 -10.08 12.25 0.06
C THR A 94 -10.00 10.96 0.88
N ALA A 95 -9.72 9.84 0.21
CA ALA A 95 -9.51 8.53 0.81
C ALA A 95 -8.04 8.15 0.75
N ASN A 96 -7.43 7.79 1.89
CA ASN A 96 -6.07 7.29 1.94
C ASN A 96 -6.10 5.76 2.09
N ILE A 97 -5.46 5.02 1.19
CA ILE A 97 -5.42 3.56 1.14
C ILE A 97 -3.97 3.08 1.07
N ALA A 98 -3.63 2.04 1.82
CA ALA A 98 -2.37 1.34 1.63
C ALA A 98 -2.57 0.09 0.78
N SER A 99 -1.68 -0.12 -0.19
CA SER A 99 -1.73 -1.26 -1.12
C SER A 99 -0.34 -1.73 -1.50
N ASN A 100 -0.23 -2.97 -1.97
CA ASN A 100 0.92 -3.40 -2.75
C ASN A 100 0.78 -2.96 -4.21
N ALA A 101 1.90 -2.90 -4.91
CA ALA A 101 1.95 -2.44 -6.31
C ALA A 101 1.14 -3.36 -7.24
N ASP A 102 1.13 -4.66 -6.97
CA ASP A 102 0.48 -5.68 -7.79
C ASP A 102 -1.04 -5.58 -7.78
N SER A 103 -1.64 -5.36 -6.59
CA SER A 103 -3.09 -5.09 -6.48
C SER A 103 -3.47 -3.82 -7.23
N LEU A 104 -2.64 -2.77 -7.13
CA LEU A 104 -2.87 -1.51 -7.86
C LEU A 104 -2.80 -1.71 -9.38
N ALA A 105 -1.81 -2.47 -9.86
CA ALA A 105 -1.60 -2.73 -11.29
C ALA A 105 -2.66 -3.65 -11.91
N THR A 106 -3.42 -4.40 -11.09
CA THR A 106 -4.34 -5.43 -11.62
C THR A 106 -5.81 -5.08 -11.43
N TRP A 107 -6.32 -5.04 -10.23
CA TRP A 107 -7.77 -4.99 -9.96
C TRP A 107 -8.23 -3.78 -9.15
N LEU A 108 -7.35 -3.14 -8.37
CA LEU A 108 -7.74 -2.12 -7.40
C LEU A 108 -8.25 -0.83 -8.04
N ILE A 109 -7.65 -0.39 -9.15
CA ILE A 109 -8.10 0.82 -9.87
C ILE A 109 -9.54 0.65 -10.36
N ALA A 110 -9.87 -0.53 -10.90
CA ALA A 110 -11.23 -0.82 -11.35
C ALA A 110 -12.24 -0.81 -10.19
N ALA A 111 -11.85 -1.31 -9.00
CA ALA A 111 -12.68 -1.26 -7.80
C ALA A 111 -13.03 0.17 -7.35
N ILE A 112 -12.10 1.10 -7.57
CA ILE A 112 -12.27 2.51 -7.19
C ILE A 112 -13.08 3.29 -8.22
N GLY A 113 -12.96 2.91 -9.51
CA GLY A 113 -13.55 3.63 -10.63
C GLY A 113 -15.05 3.87 -10.45
N ASP A 114 -15.81 2.83 -10.15
CA ASP A 114 -17.27 2.90 -10.00
C ASP A 114 -17.69 3.88 -8.88
N VAL A 115 -16.96 3.88 -7.75
CA VAL A 115 -17.24 4.78 -6.62
C VAL A 115 -16.80 6.21 -6.94
N SER A 116 -15.65 6.38 -7.60
CA SER A 116 -15.14 7.71 -7.97
C SER A 116 -16.03 8.43 -8.97
N HIS A 117 -16.70 7.70 -9.87
CA HIS A 117 -17.68 8.30 -10.78
C HIS A 117 -18.95 8.78 -10.09
N GLN A 118 -19.35 8.10 -9.01
CA GLN A 118 -20.55 8.45 -8.25
C GLN A 118 -20.32 9.62 -7.29
N TYR A 119 -19.12 9.70 -6.73
CA TYR A 119 -18.73 10.70 -5.74
C TYR A 119 -17.49 11.45 -6.22
N ASN A 120 -17.36 12.72 -5.85
CA ASN A 120 -16.13 13.49 -6.10
C ASN A 120 -15.01 12.99 -5.17
N LEU A 121 -14.48 11.80 -5.50
CA LEU A 121 -13.52 11.06 -4.66
C LEU A 121 -12.10 11.15 -5.24
N ALA A 122 -11.17 11.60 -4.42
CA ALA A 122 -9.73 11.49 -4.68
C ALA A 122 -9.14 10.38 -3.78
N VAL A 123 -8.32 9.51 -4.35
CA VAL A 123 -7.66 8.44 -3.60
C VAL A 123 -6.16 8.64 -3.59
N ASN A 124 -5.57 8.67 -2.39
CA ASN A 124 -4.14 8.71 -2.17
C ASN A 124 -3.65 7.31 -1.77
N PHE A 125 -2.72 6.77 -2.55
CA PHE A 125 -2.12 5.47 -2.26
C PHE A 125 -0.81 5.59 -1.48
N ARG A 126 -0.68 4.76 -0.44
CA ARG A 126 0.58 4.45 0.22
C ARG A 126 1.02 3.06 -0.25
N LEU A 127 2.04 3.03 -1.13
CA LEU A 127 2.54 1.77 -1.67
C LEU A 127 3.66 1.19 -0.82
N ALA A 128 3.55 -0.08 -0.51
CA ALA A 128 4.58 -0.89 0.14
C ALA A 128 4.39 -2.37 -0.23
N ASP A 129 5.33 -3.20 0.17
CA ASP A 129 5.17 -4.65 0.20
C ASP A 129 3.95 -5.07 1.05
N GLU A 130 3.25 -6.13 0.66
CA GLU A 130 1.98 -6.56 1.29
C GLU A 130 2.12 -6.92 2.79
N ASN A 131 3.33 -7.25 3.26
CA ASN A 131 3.59 -7.48 4.68
C ASN A 131 3.79 -6.16 5.46
N ARG A 132 4.04 -5.05 4.76
CA ARG A 132 4.36 -3.74 5.35
C ARG A 132 3.21 -2.73 5.27
N THR A 133 2.26 -2.92 4.36
CA THR A 133 1.10 -2.02 4.17
C THR A 133 0.28 -1.84 5.45
N ILE A 134 0.15 -2.89 6.26
CA ILE A 134 -0.58 -2.88 7.52
C ILE A 134 -0.05 -1.85 8.53
N ASN A 135 1.21 -1.44 8.41
CA ASN A 135 1.81 -0.46 9.31
C ASN A 135 1.23 0.94 9.10
N TYR A 136 0.86 1.31 7.86
CA TYR A 136 0.18 2.58 7.60
C TYR A 136 -1.18 2.67 8.29
N LEU A 137 -1.92 1.53 8.37
CA LEU A 137 -3.18 1.48 9.10
C LEU A 137 -2.95 1.58 10.62
N LYS A 138 -1.94 0.88 11.15
CA LYS A 138 -1.54 0.96 12.57
C LYS A 138 -1.10 2.37 12.96
N ASP A 139 -0.42 3.08 12.06
CA ASP A 139 0.05 4.45 12.26
C ASP A 139 -1.07 5.49 12.01
N GLY A 140 -2.26 5.05 11.55
CA GLY A 140 -3.41 5.92 11.29
C GLY A 140 -3.28 6.78 10.03
N GLU A 141 -2.35 6.47 9.13
CA GLU A 141 -2.15 7.23 7.89
C GLU A 141 -3.20 6.93 6.82
N VAL A 142 -3.83 5.75 6.90
CA VAL A 142 -4.84 5.26 5.95
C VAL A 142 -6.08 4.74 6.68
N PHE A 143 -7.24 4.76 6.02
CA PHE A 143 -8.46 4.18 6.58
C PHE A 143 -8.57 2.68 6.32
N GLY A 144 -7.84 2.17 5.33
CA GLY A 144 -7.81 0.77 4.96
C GLY A 144 -6.51 0.38 4.27
N ALA A 145 -6.15 -0.89 4.41
CA ALA A 145 -4.93 -1.47 3.87
C ALA A 145 -5.17 -2.86 3.28
N ILE A 146 -4.66 -3.09 2.08
CA ILE A 146 -4.52 -4.42 1.49
C ILE A 146 -3.20 -5.01 2.00
N SER A 147 -3.26 -6.16 2.67
CA SER A 147 -2.11 -6.75 3.34
C SER A 147 -2.18 -8.28 3.34
N ALA A 148 -1.02 -8.93 3.47
CA ALA A 148 -0.93 -10.36 3.76
C ALA A 148 -1.08 -10.70 5.26
N TYR A 149 -1.28 -9.70 6.12
CA TYR A 149 -1.45 -9.90 7.56
C TYR A 149 -2.83 -10.48 7.86
N GLU A 150 -2.89 -11.67 8.47
CA GLU A 150 -4.13 -12.48 8.63
C GLU A 150 -4.90 -12.25 9.94
N HIS A 151 -4.45 -11.32 10.78
CA HIS A 151 -5.10 -11.06 12.06
C HIS A 151 -5.72 -9.67 12.11
N ALA A 152 -6.95 -9.59 12.63
CA ALA A 152 -7.62 -8.30 12.81
C ALA A 152 -6.86 -7.40 13.80
N LEU A 153 -6.72 -6.12 13.45
CA LEU A 153 -6.17 -5.12 14.37
C LEU A 153 -7.28 -4.59 15.30
N PRO A 154 -6.93 -4.18 16.53
CA PRO A 154 -7.90 -3.50 17.41
C PRO A 154 -8.55 -2.31 16.71
N GLY A 155 -9.89 -2.24 16.73
CA GLY A 155 -10.66 -1.18 16.07
C GLY A 155 -10.76 -1.28 14.54
N CYS A 156 -10.30 -2.40 13.96
CA CYS A 156 -10.39 -2.68 12.53
C CYS A 156 -11.19 -3.94 12.24
N THR A 157 -11.82 -3.97 11.08
CA THR A 157 -12.42 -5.15 10.48
C THR A 157 -11.39 -5.79 9.54
N LEU A 158 -11.44 -7.12 9.41
CA LEU A 158 -10.63 -7.93 8.51
C LEU A 158 -11.55 -8.69 7.57
N GLU A 159 -11.30 -8.56 6.26
CA GLU A 159 -12.01 -9.29 5.21
C GLU A 159 -11.01 -10.01 4.30
N LYS A 160 -11.19 -11.32 4.09
CA LYS A 160 -10.39 -12.04 3.09
C LYS A 160 -10.77 -11.58 1.69
N LEU A 161 -9.78 -11.13 0.91
CA LEU A 161 -9.94 -10.70 -0.49
C LEU A 161 -9.83 -11.88 -1.46
N GLY A 162 -8.91 -12.79 -1.21
CA GLY A 162 -8.61 -13.94 -2.05
C GLY A 162 -7.12 -14.23 -2.14
N ASP A 163 -6.76 -15.10 -3.04
CA ASP A 163 -5.41 -15.61 -3.21
C ASP A 163 -4.82 -15.08 -4.53
N MET A 164 -3.73 -14.30 -4.47
CA MET A 164 -3.01 -13.84 -5.66
C MET A 164 -1.93 -14.85 -6.02
N HIS A 165 -1.96 -15.34 -7.26
CA HIS A 165 -1.00 -16.31 -7.77
C HIS A 165 0.14 -15.59 -8.49
N TYR A 166 1.38 -15.91 -8.12
CA TYR A 166 2.59 -15.40 -8.76
C TYR A 166 3.30 -16.52 -9.52
N LEU A 167 3.73 -16.19 -10.72
CA LEU A 167 4.45 -17.09 -11.61
C LEU A 167 5.87 -16.60 -11.82
N LEU A 168 6.83 -17.52 -11.85
CA LEU A 168 8.20 -17.23 -12.27
C LEU A 168 8.27 -17.27 -13.78
N VAL A 169 8.48 -16.14 -14.43
CA VAL A 169 8.38 -16.01 -15.88
C VAL A 169 9.59 -15.37 -16.52
N ALA A 170 9.82 -15.67 -17.79
CA ALA A 170 10.79 -15.02 -18.66
C ALA A 170 10.37 -15.09 -20.12
N ALA A 171 10.95 -14.26 -21.00
CA ALA A 171 10.77 -14.35 -22.44
C ALA A 171 11.48 -15.57 -23.03
N PRO A 172 10.98 -16.15 -24.16
CA PRO A 172 11.64 -17.28 -24.83
C PRO A 172 13.10 -17.04 -25.18
N SER A 173 13.46 -15.85 -25.64
CA SER A 173 14.83 -15.45 -25.96
C SER A 173 15.75 -15.48 -24.74
N PHE A 174 15.22 -15.05 -23.57
CA PHE A 174 15.96 -15.12 -22.32
C PHE A 174 16.19 -16.56 -21.87
N ILE A 175 15.18 -17.42 -22.00
CA ILE A 175 15.26 -18.84 -21.65
C ILE A 175 16.33 -19.52 -22.50
N ALA A 176 16.31 -19.30 -23.83
CA ALA A 176 17.32 -19.86 -24.76
C ALA A 176 18.74 -19.42 -24.38
N SER A 177 18.93 -18.21 -23.89
CA SER A 177 20.25 -17.66 -23.56
C SER A 177 20.76 -18.10 -22.18
N TYR A 178 19.91 -18.14 -21.17
CA TYR A 178 20.33 -18.36 -19.79
C TYR A 178 19.98 -19.75 -19.24
N PHE A 179 18.96 -20.41 -19.79
CA PHE A 179 18.47 -21.71 -19.34
C PHE A 179 18.42 -22.79 -20.45
N PRO A 180 19.46 -22.93 -21.29
CA PRO A 180 19.43 -23.90 -22.39
C PRO A 180 19.27 -25.34 -21.91
N GLU A 181 19.77 -25.67 -20.71
CA GLU A 181 19.64 -26.97 -20.06
C GLU A 181 18.64 -26.99 -18.92
N GLY A 182 17.76 -25.98 -18.85
CA GLY A 182 16.77 -25.81 -17.80
C GLY A 182 17.21 -24.93 -16.62
N ILE A 183 16.24 -24.65 -15.76
CA ILE A 183 16.44 -23.82 -14.58
C ILE A 183 16.96 -24.65 -13.40
N ASN A 184 18.06 -24.22 -12.80
CA ASN A 184 18.67 -24.86 -11.64
C ASN A 184 19.52 -23.84 -10.86
N LYS A 185 20.07 -24.26 -9.70
CA LYS A 185 20.90 -23.41 -8.84
C LYS A 185 22.09 -22.76 -9.58
N GLN A 186 22.76 -23.51 -10.47
CA GLN A 186 23.97 -23.02 -11.15
C GLN A 186 23.62 -21.99 -12.23
N THR A 187 22.54 -22.22 -12.96
CA THR A 187 22.08 -21.29 -14.00
C THR A 187 21.55 -20.02 -13.34
N LEU A 188 20.70 -20.10 -12.29
CA LEU A 188 20.17 -18.95 -11.57
C LEU A 188 21.24 -18.06 -10.91
N ALA A 189 22.33 -18.64 -10.41
CA ALA A 189 23.43 -17.88 -9.80
C ALA A 189 24.08 -16.86 -10.76
N ARG A 190 23.88 -17.00 -12.07
CA ARG A 190 24.44 -16.12 -13.12
C ARG A 190 23.39 -15.32 -13.86
N THR A 191 22.11 -15.59 -13.59
CA THR A 191 20.99 -15.07 -14.38
C THR A 191 20.37 -13.87 -13.68
N PRO A 192 20.17 -12.74 -14.39
CA PRO A 192 19.57 -11.55 -13.80
C PRO A 192 18.11 -11.77 -13.40
N ALA A 193 17.76 -11.35 -12.20
CA ALA A 193 16.42 -11.31 -11.65
C ALA A 193 15.91 -9.86 -11.52
N VAL A 194 14.63 -9.69 -11.21
CA VAL A 194 14.07 -8.42 -10.72
C VAL A 194 13.43 -8.63 -9.36
N ALA A 195 13.67 -7.72 -8.43
CA ALA A 195 13.01 -7.63 -7.13
C ALA A 195 12.42 -6.24 -6.92
N TYR A 196 11.40 -6.12 -6.07
CA TYR A 196 10.75 -4.84 -5.79
C TYR A 196 11.68 -3.87 -5.06
N ASP A 197 12.37 -4.35 -4.04
CA ASP A 197 13.47 -3.65 -3.37
C ASP A 197 14.39 -4.68 -2.70
N GLN A 198 15.43 -4.21 -2.00
CA GLN A 198 16.40 -5.08 -1.32
C GLN A 198 15.81 -5.91 -0.17
N LYS A 199 14.56 -5.65 0.22
CA LYS A 199 13.80 -6.36 1.26
C LYS A 199 12.59 -7.08 0.69
N ASP A 200 12.62 -7.42 -0.59
CA ASP A 200 11.59 -8.23 -1.25
C ASP A 200 11.66 -9.67 -0.75
N ASP A 201 10.99 -9.89 0.36
CA ASP A 201 10.95 -11.18 1.04
C ASP A 201 10.36 -12.30 0.16
N MET A 202 9.41 -12.00 -0.72
CA MET A 202 8.76 -13.00 -1.55
C MET A 202 9.75 -13.57 -2.57
N HIS A 203 10.40 -12.72 -3.34
CA HIS A 203 11.40 -13.14 -4.33
C HIS A 203 12.58 -13.87 -3.67
N ILE A 204 13.16 -13.27 -2.62
CA ILE A 204 14.31 -13.83 -1.92
C ILE A 204 13.99 -15.20 -1.33
N LYS A 205 12.89 -15.33 -0.59
CA LYS A 205 12.48 -16.59 0.04
C LYS A 205 12.15 -17.68 -0.99
N TYR A 206 11.48 -17.32 -2.08
CA TYR A 206 11.17 -18.28 -3.13
C TYR A 206 12.43 -18.86 -3.77
N ILE A 207 13.38 -18.02 -4.14
CA ILE A 207 14.65 -18.46 -4.75
C ILE A 207 15.49 -19.28 -3.74
N GLU A 208 15.50 -18.87 -2.48
CA GLU A 208 16.23 -19.61 -1.45
C GLU A 208 15.59 -20.98 -1.16
N GLN A 209 14.27 -21.05 -1.00
CA GLN A 209 13.56 -22.29 -0.71
C GLN A 209 13.56 -23.27 -1.88
N THR A 210 13.39 -22.76 -3.10
CA THR A 210 13.28 -23.62 -4.30
C THR A 210 14.63 -24.07 -4.83
N PHE A 211 15.65 -23.19 -4.80
CA PHE A 211 16.94 -23.43 -5.47
C PHE A 211 18.14 -23.38 -4.50
N GLY A 212 17.94 -23.06 -3.24
CA GLY A 212 19.01 -22.96 -2.24
C GLY A 212 19.99 -21.81 -2.49
N LEU A 213 19.54 -20.73 -3.16
CA LEU A 213 20.34 -19.52 -3.42
C LEU A 213 19.94 -18.41 -2.49
N LYS A 214 20.88 -17.90 -1.70
CA LYS A 214 20.64 -16.78 -0.78
C LYS A 214 20.50 -15.45 -1.52
N GLY A 215 19.72 -14.55 -0.97
CA GLY A 215 19.64 -13.17 -1.47
C GLY A 215 21.02 -12.54 -1.61
N GLY A 216 21.24 -11.82 -2.71
CA GLY A 216 22.54 -11.21 -3.04
C GLY A 216 23.59 -12.16 -3.66
N SER A 217 23.27 -13.46 -3.86
CA SER A 217 24.17 -14.41 -4.51
C SER A 217 23.96 -14.56 -6.03
N TYR A 218 23.08 -13.74 -6.61
CA TYR A 218 22.78 -13.68 -8.05
C TYR A 218 22.54 -12.23 -8.47
N PRO A 219 22.73 -11.90 -9.78
CA PRO A 219 22.45 -10.56 -10.30
C PRO A 219 20.97 -10.21 -10.09
N CYS A 220 20.68 -9.01 -9.58
CA CYS A 220 19.29 -8.61 -9.34
C CYS A 220 19.11 -7.11 -9.58
N HIS A 221 18.18 -6.78 -10.48
CA HIS A 221 17.68 -5.43 -10.64
C HIS A 221 16.67 -5.12 -9.54
N THR A 222 16.55 -3.85 -9.14
CA THR A 222 15.52 -3.42 -8.20
C THR A 222 14.69 -2.31 -8.81
N VAL A 223 13.36 -2.48 -8.84
CA VAL A 223 12.42 -1.49 -9.36
C VAL A 223 11.09 -1.55 -8.61
N ARG A 224 10.59 -0.39 -8.14
CA ARG A 224 9.34 -0.30 -7.40
C ARG A 224 8.15 -0.04 -8.30
N SER A 225 7.96 -0.87 -9.31
CA SER A 225 6.82 -0.82 -10.23
C SER A 225 6.53 -2.23 -10.73
N SER A 226 5.29 -2.69 -10.52
CA SER A 226 4.82 -3.99 -11.00
C SER A 226 4.79 -4.04 -12.52
N GLU A 227 4.42 -2.95 -13.20
CA GLU A 227 4.41 -2.86 -14.66
C GLU A 227 5.83 -2.94 -15.25
N ALA A 228 6.82 -2.41 -14.53
CA ALA A 228 8.22 -2.51 -14.97
C ALA A 228 8.71 -3.97 -14.93
N PHE A 229 8.23 -4.82 -14.00
CA PHE A 229 8.57 -6.25 -13.97
C PHE A 229 8.16 -6.94 -15.27
N VAL A 230 6.93 -6.68 -15.73
CA VAL A 230 6.44 -7.23 -17.01
C VAL A 230 7.34 -6.79 -18.16
N ASN A 231 7.72 -5.51 -18.20
CA ASN A 231 8.59 -4.99 -19.25
C ASN A 231 10.01 -5.61 -19.20
N PHE A 232 10.61 -5.79 -18.02
CA PHE A 232 11.90 -6.47 -17.87
C PHE A 232 11.83 -7.90 -18.40
N ALA A 233 10.77 -8.64 -18.08
CA ALA A 233 10.58 -10.01 -18.56
C ALA A 233 10.39 -10.05 -20.08
N LYS A 234 9.52 -9.20 -20.65
CA LYS A 234 9.22 -9.13 -22.10
C LYS A 234 10.44 -8.74 -22.92
N GLN A 235 11.26 -7.82 -22.44
CA GLN A 235 12.50 -7.42 -23.11
C GLN A 235 13.64 -8.44 -22.98
N GLY A 236 13.41 -9.56 -22.28
CA GLY A 236 14.44 -10.57 -22.07
C GLY A 236 15.64 -10.09 -21.24
N LEU A 237 15.41 -9.17 -20.31
CA LEU A 237 16.45 -8.59 -19.45
C LEU A 237 16.61 -9.33 -18.12
N ALA A 238 15.54 -9.98 -17.65
CA ALA A 238 15.53 -10.69 -16.37
C ALA A 238 14.40 -11.73 -16.32
N TYR A 239 14.52 -12.72 -15.42
CA TYR A 239 13.37 -13.49 -14.98
C TYR A 239 12.68 -12.76 -13.80
N CYS A 240 11.37 -12.90 -13.70
CA CYS A 240 10.57 -12.14 -12.75
C CYS A 240 9.50 -13.02 -12.09
N LEU A 241 9.17 -12.72 -10.82
CA LEU A 241 7.93 -13.17 -10.19
C LEU A 241 6.84 -12.12 -10.45
N ILE A 242 5.79 -12.50 -11.19
CA ILE A 242 4.74 -11.59 -11.63
C ILE A 242 3.36 -12.21 -11.32
N PRO A 243 2.37 -11.41 -10.86
CA PRO A 243 1.01 -11.89 -10.70
C PRO A 243 0.44 -12.46 -12.02
N ASN A 244 -0.16 -13.64 -11.98
CA ASN A 244 -0.82 -14.25 -13.13
C ASN A 244 -1.84 -13.30 -13.78
N LEU A 245 -2.62 -12.59 -12.98
CA LEU A 245 -3.60 -11.60 -13.44
C LEU A 245 -3.01 -10.51 -14.35
N GLN A 246 -1.73 -10.21 -14.21
CA GLN A 246 -1.09 -9.11 -14.94
C GLN A 246 -0.55 -9.53 -16.31
N ILE A 247 -0.35 -10.83 -16.54
CA ILE A 247 0.37 -11.36 -17.70
C ILE A 247 -0.40 -12.46 -18.46
N GLN A 248 -1.72 -12.56 -18.27
CA GLN A 248 -2.55 -13.58 -18.93
C GLN A 248 -2.44 -13.52 -20.47
N THR A 249 -2.38 -12.31 -21.03
CA THR A 249 -2.22 -12.10 -22.48
C THR A 249 -0.83 -12.56 -22.96
N GLU A 250 0.22 -12.23 -22.25
CA GLU A 250 1.59 -12.59 -22.56
C GLU A 250 1.84 -14.09 -22.46
N LEU A 251 1.21 -14.75 -21.48
CA LEU A 251 1.26 -16.22 -21.37
C LEU A 251 0.49 -16.89 -22.51
N ALA A 252 -0.70 -16.39 -22.84
CA ALA A 252 -1.52 -16.94 -23.93
C ALA A 252 -0.86 -16.77 -25.30
N SER A 253 -0.14 -15.66 -25.53
CA SER A 253 0.59 -15.41 -26.78
C SER A 253 1.95 -16.11 -26.86
N GLY A 254 2.45 -16.64 -25.73
CA GLY A 254 3.81 -17.20 -25.64
C GLY A 254 4.92 -16.14 -25.57
N GLU A 255 4.59 -14.87 -25.39
CA GLU A 255 5.57 -13.79 -25.17
C GLU A 255 6.31 -13.96 -23.85
N LEU A 256 5.63 -14.49 -22.83
CA LEU A 256 6.22 -14.95 -21.58
C LEU A 256 5.93 -16.43 -21.36
N ILE A 257 6.88 -17.12 -20.75
CA ILE A 257 6.78 -18.55 -20.40
C ILE A 257 6.91 -18.69 -18.89
N ASN A 258 6.01 -19.47 -18.28
CA ASN A 258 6.12 -19.86 -16.87
C ASN A 258 7.24 -20.90 -16.72
N LEU A 259 8.28 -20.55 -15.98
CA LEU A 259 9.46 -21.39 -15.77
C LEU A 259 9.24 -22.53 -14.77
N MET A 260 8.20 -22.38 -13.89
CA MET A 260 7.94 -23.31 -12.78
C MET A 260 6.42 -23.55 -12.63
N PRO A 261 5.77 -24.20 -13.62
CA PRO A 261 4.32 -24.38 -13.62
C PRO A 261 3.79 -25.18 -12.41
N GLU A 262 4.59 -26.12 -11.91
CA GLU A 262 4.22 -26.96 -10.76
C GLU A 262 4.47 -26.30 -9.40
N ASN A 263 5.04 -25.07 -9.37
CA ASN A 263 5.42 -24.42 -8.13
C ASN A 263 5.08 -22.91 -8.12
N PRO A 264 3.80 -22.55 -8.27
CA PRO A 264 3.36 -21.15 -8.14
C PRO A 264 3.47 -20.66 -6.69
N ILE A 265 3.69 -19.36 -6.50
CA ILE A 265 3.54 -18.74 -5.20
C ILE A 265 2.10 -18.26 -5.03
N ILE A 266 1.50 -18.59 -3.92
CA ILE A 266 0.16 -18.12 -3.55
C ILE A 266 0.28 -17.16 -2.37
N ARG A 267 -0.30 -15.96 -2.52
CA ARG A 267 -0.37 -14.95 -1.47
C ARG A 267 -1.82 -14.61 -1.18
N THR A 268 -2.29 -15.01 0.01
CA THR A 268 -3.59 -14.59 0.51
C THR A 268 -3.55 -13.12 0.88
N LEU A 269 -4.47 -12.33 0.34
CA LEU A 269 -4.62 -10.91 0.62
C LEU A 269 -5.86 -10.66 1.45
N TYR A 270 -5.75 -9.70 2.35
CA TYR A 270 -6.81 -9.27 3.25
C TYR A 270 -6.99 -7.76 3.14
N TRP A 271 -8.26 -7.32 3.28
CA TRP A 271 -8.62 -5.91 3.45
C TRP A 271 -8.82 -5.63 4.93
N HIS A 272 -7.99 -4.77 5.47
CA HIS A 272 -8.12 -4.24 6.82
C HIS A 272 -8.64 -2.83 6.73
N HIS A 273 -9.68 -2.51 7.47
CA HIS A 273 -10.22 -1.14 7.52
C HIS A 273 -10.79 -0.82 8.89
N TRP A 274 -10.96 0.45 9.21
CA TRP A 274 -11.58 0.84 10.46
C TRP A 274 -13.03 0.35 10.54
N VAL A 275 -13.46 -0.05 11.73
CA VAL A 275 -14.82 -0.59 11.99
C VAL A 275 -15.91 0.41 11.65
N LEU A 276 -15.68 1.71 11.95
CA LEU A 276 -16.69 2.76 11.84
C LEU A 276 -16.73 3.41 10.45
N LEU A 277 -16.76 2.63 9.37
CA LEU A 277 -16.96 3.17 8.03
C LEU A 277 -18.43 3.41 7.74
N LYS A 278 -18.75 4.59 7.18
CA LYS A 278 -20.08 4.99 6.71
C LYS A 278 -19.96 5.62 5.32
N GLY A 279 -21.11 5.98 4.75
CA GLY A 279 -21.19 6.75 3.51
C GLY A 279 -20.30 6.24 2.39
N VAL A 280 -19.53 7.12 1.79
CA VAL A 280 -18.61 6.84 0.67
C VAL A 280 -17.52 5.83 1.03
N PHE A 281 -16.96 5.90 2.24
CA PHE A 281 -15.90 4.98 2.68
C PHE A 281 -16.40 3.54 2.82
N LYS A 282 -17.65 3.35 3.26
CA LYS A 282 -18.28 2.03 3.31
C LYS A 282 -18.49 1.47 1.90
N GLN A 283 -18.96 2.30 0.96
CA GLN A 283 -19.15 1.90 -0.44
C GLN A 283 -17.82 1.56 -1.10
N LEU A 284 -16.79 2.38 -0.89
CA LEU A 284 -15.45 2.12 -1.38
C LEU A 284 -14.88 0.80 -0.83
N SER A 285 -15.03 0.55 0.47
CA SER A 285 -14.65 -0.72 1.10
C SER A 285 -15.39 -1.91 0.46
N SER A 286 -16.70 -1.80 0.25
CA SER A 286 -17.50 -2.86 -0.39
C SER A 286 -17.08 -3.10 -1.83
N ALA A 287 -16.79 -2.06 -2.61
CA ALA A 287 -16.31 -2.18 -3.99
C ALA A 287 -14.93 -2.86 -4.06
N ILE A 288 -14.00 -2.49 -3.15
CA ILE A 288 -12.69 -3.13 -3.03
C ILE A 288 -12.85 -4.63 -2.77
N ILE A 289 -13.68 -5.01 -1.78
CA ILE A 289 -13.90 -6.42 -1.41
C ILE A 289 -14.49 -7.19 -2.59
N SER A 290 -15.60 -6.71 -3.16
CA SER A 290 -16.29 -7.39 -4.25
C SER A 290 -15.41 -7.58 -5.48
N ARG A 291 -14.69 -6.53 -5.88
CA ARG A 291 -13.82 -6.60 -7.06
C ARG A 291 -12.61 -7.49 -6.85
N ALA A 292 -12.00 -7.44 -5.65
CA ALA A 292 -10.90 -8.32 -5.30
C ALA A 292 -11.33 -9.79 -5.32
N GLN A 293 -12.44 -10.13 -4.67
CA GLN A 293 -12.97 -11.49 -4.63
C GLN A 293 -13.29 -12.02 -6.04
N TYR A 294 -13.84 -11.17 -6.91
CA TYR A 294 -14.07 -11.54 -8.29
C TYR A 294 -12.76 -11.80 -9.04
N ALA A 295 -11.79 -10.88 -8.96
CA ALA A 295 -10.54 -10.99 -9.69
C ALA A 295 -9.65 -12.13 -9.18
N LEU A 296 -9.54 -12.28 -7.85
CA LEU A 296 -8.64 -13.25 -7.22
C LEU A 296 -9.18 -14.69 -7.23
N ASN A 297 -10.48 -14.89 -7.42
CA ASN A 297 -11.07 -16.23 -7.54
C ASN A 297 -11.18 -16.73 -9.00
N ASN A 298 -10.91 -15.88 -10.00
CA ASN A 298 -11.02 -16.20 -11.43
C ASN A 298 -9.65 -16.10 -12.17
N GLN A 299 -8.58 -16.48 -11.49
CA GLN A 299 -7.22 -16.48 -12.07
C GLN A 299 -6.90 -17.74 -12.88
#